data_47bccff2c1cd51311734e19a9c98c3a2
#
_entry.id   47bccff2c1cd51311734e19a9c98c3a2
#
_cell.length_a   1.000
_cell.length_b   1.000
_cell.length_c   1.000
_cell.angle_alpha   90.00
_cell.angle_beta   90.00
_cell.angle_gamma   90.00
#
_symmetry.space_group_name_H-M   'P 1'
#
loop_
_entity.id
_entity.type
_entity.pdbx_description
1 polymer ?
#
loop_
_entity_poly.entity_id
_entity_poly.type
_entity_poly.pdbx_seq_one_letter_code
_entity_poly.pdbx_strand_id
1 'polypeptide(L)'
;PRATIDGCPYDFRFSGVKSAVLNYLNHAQMTGEEVNRADLAASFQKAVVDVLVEHTMLAAKDYGMKKISIAGGVASNGNLRAAMEEACAKKGYSFYRPSPIFCTDNAAMIGVAAYYEYIKGTRHGWDLNAVPNLKLGER
;
A
#
# COMPACT_ATOMS: atom_id res chain seq x y z
N PRO A 1 -8.93 -0.87 16.60
CA PRO A 1 -8.97 -2.12 15.82
C PRO A 1 -7.78 -2.19 14.87
N ARG A 2 -7.38 -3.40 14.48
CA ARG A 2 -6.36 -3.64 13.45
C ARG A 2 -7.03 -4.08 12.14
N ALA A 3 -6.36 -3.86 11.01
CA ALA A 3 -6.90 -4.17 9.68
C ALA A 3 -6.65 -5.66 9.29
N THR A 4 -6.72 -6.58 10.24
CA THR A 4 -6.52 -8.01 10.03
C THR A 4 -7.81 -8.74 9.69
N ILE A 5 -7.70 -9.90 9.03
CA ILE A 5 -8.82 -10.79 8.70
C ILE A 5 -8.49 -12.16 9.27
N ASP A 6 -9.39 -12.72 10.10
CA ASP A 6 -9.21 -14.04 10.68
C ASP A 6 -9.13 -15.12 9.59
N GLY A 7 -8.11 -15.97 9.69
CA GLY A 7 -7.86 -17.02 8.69
C GLY A 7 -7.18 -16.57 7.39
N CYS A 8 -6.97 -15.25 7.20
CA CYS A 8 -6.34 -14.69 6.01
C CYS A 8 -5.11 -13.85 6.40
N PRO A 9 -3.95 -14.46 6.67
CA PRO A 9 -2.81 -13.81 7.32
C PRO A 9 -2.13 -12.73 6.46
N TYR A 10 -2.43 -12.65 5.17
CA TYR A 10 -1.84 -11.66 4.25
C TYR A 10 -2.82 -10.60 3.79
N ASP A 11 -4.13 -10.77 4.08
CA ASP A 11 -5.18 -9.87 3.62
C ASP A 11 -5.40 -8.72 4.59
N PHE A 12 -5.97 -7.64 4.07
CA PHE A 12 -6.20 -6.39 4.80
C PHE A 12 -7.66 -5.98 4.77
N ARG A 13 -8.18 -5.49 5.91
CA ARG A 13 -9.52 -4.88 5.99
C ARG A 13 -9.45 -3.51 6.66
N PHE A 14 -9.19 -2.47 5.88
CA PHE A 14 -9.09 -1.10 6.40
C PHE A 14 -10.44 -0.43 6.70
N SER A 15 -11.55 -0.96 6.20
CA SER A 15 -12.89 -0.41 6.46
C SER A 15 -13.23 -0.32 7.95
N GLY A 16 -12.86 -1.34 8.74
CA GLY A 16 -13.07 -1.37 10.18
C GLY A 16 -12.28 -0.29 10.94
N VAL A 17 -11.04 -0.04 10.52
CA VAL A 17 -10.21 1.03 11.12
C VAL A 17 -10.80 2.40 10.81
N LYS A 18 -11.26 2.64 9.59
CA LYS A 18 -11.94 3.88 9.19
C LYS A 18 -13.21 4.10 10.03
N SER A 19 -14.07 3.09 10.13
CA SER A 19 -15.32 3.18 10.90
C SER A 19 -15.06 3.44 12.38
N ALA A 20 -14.03 2.86 12.96
CA ALA A 20 -13.66 3.08 14.36
C ALA A 20 -13.26 4.53 14.63
N VAL A 21 -12.49 5.16 13.73
CA VAL A 21 -12.16 6.59 13.84
C VAL A 21 -13.40 7.47 13.74
N LEU A 22 -14.28 7.19 12.78
CA LEU A 22 -15.52 7.94 12.63
C LEU A 22 -16.44 7.81 13.86
N ASN A 23 -16.57 6.59 14.38
CA ASN A 23 -17.38 6.36 15.59
C ASN A 23 -16.81 7.05 16.82
N TYR A 24 -15.48 7.04 16.97
CA TYR A 24 -14.80 7.76 18.05
C TYR A 24 -15.04 9.27 17.97
N LEU A 25 -14.88 9.87 16.78
CA LEU A 25 -15.12 11.28 16.57
C LEU A 25 -16.58 11.67 16.82
N ASN A 26 -17.53 10.87 16.35
CA ASN A 26 -18.95 11.10 16.58
C ASN A 26 -19.30 11.00 18.08
N HIS A 27 -18.75 10.00 18.77
CA HIS A 27 -18.96 9.87 20.22
C HIS A 27 -18.42 11.07 20.99
N ALA A 28 -17.17 11.48 20.70
CA ALA A 28 -16.57 12.66 21.33
C ALA A 28 -17.38 13.93 21.09
N GLN A 29 -17.93 14.10 19.87
CA GLN A 29 -18.81 15.23 19.56
C GLN A 29 -20.10 15.20 20.37
N MET A 30 -20.70 14.01 20.57
CA MET A 30 -21.95 13.85 21.35
C MET A 30 -21.74 14.07 22.85
N THR A 31 -20.56 13.70 23.37
CA THR A 31 -20.22 13.81 24.81
C THR A 31 -19.56 15.14 25.16
N GLY A 32 -19.19 15.96 24.17
CA GLY A 32 -18.43 17.19 24.38
C GLY A 32 -16.96 16.95 24.74
N GLU A 33 -16.43 15.76 24.49
CA GLU A 33 -15.01 15.41 24.71
C GLU A 33 -14.13 16.12 23.68
N GLU A 34 -13.05 16.75 24.14
CA GLU A 34 -12.06 17.35 23.25
C GLU A 34 -11.12 16.27 22.70
N VAL A 35 -11.00 16.20 21.37
CA VAL A 35 -10.16 15.22 20.69
C VAL A 35 -8.87 15.87 20.20
N ASN A 36 -7.73 15.36 20.65
CA ASN A 36 -6.45 15.70 20.06
C ASN A 36 -6.33 15.03 18.66
N ARG A 37 -6.59 15.84 17.63
CA ARG A 37 -6.58 15.35 16.23
C ARG A 37 -5.21 14.86 15.77
N ALA A 38 -4.13 15.46 16.29
CA ALA A 38 -2.77 15.06 15.93
C ALA A 38 -2.44 13.65 16.46
N ASP A 39 -2.79 13.37 17.71
CA ASP A 39 -2.60 12.07 18.34
C ASP A 39 -3.48 10.99 17.68
N LEU A 40 -4.72 11.34 17.35
CA LEU A 40 -5.63 10.45 16.64
C LEU A 40 -5.09 10.10 15.24
N ALA A 41 -4.59 11.09 14.50
CA ALA A 41 -3.98 10.89 13.19
C ALA A 41 -2.72 10.02 13.26
N ALA A 42 -1.85 10.25 14.25
CA ALA A 42 -0.65 9.46 14.49
C ALA A 42 -1.01 8.01 14.85
N SER A 43 -2.00 7.80 15.72
CA SER A 43 -2.50 6.48 16.11
C SER A 43 -3.11 5.72 14.91
N PHE A 44 -3.93 6.40 14.11
CA PHE A 44 -4.48 5.83 12.89
C PHE A 44 -3.38 5.41 11.90
N GLN A 45 -2.44 6.31 11.61
CA GLN A 45 -1.32 6.02 10.72
C GLN A 45 -0.50 4.84 11.22
N LYS A 46 -0.20 4.80 12.53
CA LYS A 46 0.54 3.70 13.12
C LYS A 46 -0.21 2.37 12.97
N ALA A 47 -1.51 2.33 13.22
CA ALA A 47 -2.31 1.12 13.07
C ALA A 47 -2.31 0.57 11.64
N VAL A 48 -2.29 1.44 10.63
CA VAL A 48 -2.21 1.07 9.22
C VAL A 48 -0.81 0.58 8.85
N VAL A 49 0.22 1.33 9.23
CA VAL A 49 1.62 1.00 8.91
C VAL A 49 2.04 -0.32 9.54
N ASP A 50 1.71 -0.54 10.82
CA ASP A 50 2.06 -1.77 11.54
C ASP A 50 1.53 -3.00 10.79
N VAL A 51 0.26 -3.01 10.39
CA VAL A 51 -0.35 -4.15 9.69
C VAL A 51 0.27 -4.37 8.31
N LEU A 52 0.52 -3.29 7.55
CA LEU A 52 1.18 -3.38 6.25
C LEU A 52 2.57 -4.02 6.37
N VAL A 53 3.36 -3.61 7.36
CA VAL A 53 4.69 -4.16 7.61
C VAL A 53 4.61 -5.60 8.09
N GLU A 54 3.78 -5.89 9.11
CA GLU A 54 3.62 -7.22 9.68
C GLU A 54 3.23 -8.26 8.62
N HIS A 55 2.21 -7.98 7.81
CA HIS A 55 1.74 -8.92 6.78
C HIS A 55 2.74 -9.08 5.63
N THR A 56 3.40 -8.00 5.22
CA THR A 56 4.45 -8.07 4.19
C THR A 56 5.62 -8.93 4.67
N MET A 57 6.08 -8.73 5.89
CA MET A 57 7.20 -9.49 6.45
C MET A 57 6.84 -10.95 6.73
N LEU A 58 5.59 -11.22 7.11
CA LEU A 58 5.07 -12.59 7.27
C LEU A 58 5.05 -13.30 5.92
N ALA A 59 4.44 -12.69 4.89
CA ALA A 59 4.39 -13.24 3.54
C ALA A 59 5.80 -13.49 2.99
N ALA A 60 6.71 -12.52 3.17
CA ALA A 60 8.10 -12.68 2.73
C ALA A 60 8.80 -13.89 3.38
N LYS A 61 8.57 -14.10 4.67
CA LYS A 61 9.09 -15.26 5.39
C LYS A 61 8.50 -16.57 4.87
N ASP A 62 7.17 -16.64 4.74
CA ASP A 62 6.46 -17.87 4.41
C ASP A 62 6.70 -18.31 2.96
N TYR A 63 6.88 -17.35 2.06
CA TYR A 63 7.25 -17.60 0.65
C TYR A 63 8.76 -17.59 0.38
N GLY A 64 9.59 -17.43 1.39
CA GLY A 64 11.06 -17.44 1.24
C GLY A 64 11.62 -16.24 0.46
N MET A 65 10.87 -15.13 0.38
CA MET A 65 11.27 -13.94 -0.36
C MET A 65 12.18 -13.05 0.47
N LYS A 66 13.26 -12.56 -0.15
CA LYS A 66 14.25 -11.68 0.49
C LYS A 66 14.32 -10.29 -0.14
N LYS A 67 13.50 -10.04 -1.17
CA LYS A 67 13.43 -8.76 -1.86
C LYS A 67 12.01 -8.22 -1.72
N ILE A 68 11.89 -7.07 -1.07
CA ILE A 68 10.61 -6.40 -0.82
C ILE A 68 10.58 -5.11 -1.60
N SER A 69 9.48 -4.83 -2.26
CA SER A 69 9.25 -3.56 -2.93
C SER A 69 7.89 -2.97 -2.56
N ILE A 70 7.83 -1.66 -2.45
CA ILE A 70 6.57 -0.92 -2.30
C ILE A 70 6.36 0.00 -3.49
N ALA A 71 5.11 0.16 -3.91
CA ALA A 71 4.71 1.04 -5.01
C ALA A 71 3.30 1.60 -4.76
N GLY A 72 2.86 2.54 -5.60
CA GLY A 72 1.56 3.20 -5.48
C GLY A 72 1.58 4.40 -4.53
N GLY A 73 0.48 5.16 -4.47
CA GLY A 73 0.40 6.43 -3.75
C GLY A 73 0.75 6.34 -2.28
N VAL A 74 0.32 5.29 -1.57
CA VAL A 74 0.63 5.07 -0.15
C VAL A 74 2.11 4.80 0.08
N ALA A 75 2.85 4.31 -0.91
CA ALA A 75 4.30 4.15 -0.83
C ALA A 75 5.09 5.47 -0.71
N SER A 76 4.45 6.62 -0.89
CA SER A 76 5.05 7.93 -0.59
C SER A 76 5.02 8.29 0.90
N ASN A 77 4.25 7.56 1.73
CA ASN A 77 4.16 7.81 3.16
C ASN A 77 5.50 7.57 3.86
N GLY A 78 6.04 8.58 4.52
CA GLY A 78 7.36 8.54 5.16
C GLY A 78 7.46 7.49 6.27
N ASN A 79 6.41 7.35 7.10
CA ASN A 79 6.41 6.40 8.21
C ASN A 79 6.37 4.94 7.70
N LEU A 80 5.59 4.67 6.64
CA LEU A 80 5.59 3.35 6.01
C LEU A 80 6.98 3.00 5.44
N ARG A 81 7.62 3.96 4.75
CA ARG A 81 8.97 3.78 4.20
C ARG A 81 9.98 3.44 5.28
N ALA A 82 10.02 4.24 6.34
CA ALA A 82 10.95 4.04 7.45
C ALA A 82 10.71 2.70 8.17
N ALA A 83 9.45 2.37 8.48
CA ALA A 83 9.10 1.13 9.16
C ALA A 83 9.42 -0.12 8.31
N MET A 84 9.17 -0.06 7.00
CA MET A 84 9.49 -1.17 6.09
C MET A 84 11.00 -1.34 5.92
N GLU A 85 11.74 -0.23 5.77
CA GLU A 85 13.20 -0.24 5.67
C GLU A 85 13.84 -0.85 6.93
N GLU A 86 13.38 -0.43 8.12
CA GLU A 86 13.84 -0.99 9.40
C GLU A 86 13.52 -2.49 9.53
N ALA A 87 12.30 -2.91 9.17
CA ALA A 87 11.89 -4.30 9.24
C ALA A 87 12.71 -5.19 8.28
N CYS A 88 12.97 -4.71 7.07
CA CYS A 88 13.82 -5.40 6.09
C CYS A 88 15.27 -5.50 6.58
N ALA A 89 15.84 -4.40 7.10
CA ALA A 89 17.20 -4.38 7.62
C ALA A 89 17.39 -5.39 8.77
N LYS A 90 16.44 -5.46 9.71
CA LYS A 90 16.47 -6.45 10.83
C LYS A 90 16.49 -7.90 10.37
N LYS A 91 15.95 -8.21 9.18
CA LYS A 91 15.90 -9.56 8.59
C LYS A 91 16.95 -9.81 7.52
N GLY A 92 17.76 -8.81 7.18
CA GLY A 92 18.73 -8.88 6.09
C GLY A 92 18.07 -8.98 4.71
N TYR A 93 16.88 -8.39 4.55
CA TYR A 93 16.16 -8.34 3.28
C TYR A 93 16.50 -7.06 2.51
N SER A 94 16.48 -7.15 1.18
CA SER A 94 16.64 -5.98 0.31
C SER A 94 15.30 -5.24 0.18
N PHE A 95 15.32 -3.93 0.39
CA PHE A 95 14.14 -3.08 0.27
C PHE A 95 14.26 -2.13 -0.92
N TYR A 96 13.21 -2.08 -1.74
CA TYR A 96 13.13 -1.24 -2.95
C TYR A 96 11.92 -0.33 -2.87
N ARG A 97 12.11 0.92 -3.23
CA ARG A 97 11.05 1.94 -3.28
C ARG A 97 11.33 2.96 -4.38
N PRO A 98 10.32 3.43 -5.10
CA PRO A 98 10.51 4.53 -6.04
C PRO A 98 10.71 5.87 -5.30
N SER A 99 11.25 6.86 -6.00
CA SER A 99 11.17 8.25 -5.52
C SER A 99 9.71 8.68 -5.37
N PRO A 100 9.37 9.57 -4.41
CA PRO A 100 7.98 9.95 -4.16
C PRO A 100 7.21 10.42 -5.39
N ILE A 101 7.87 11.11 -6.32
CA ILE A 101 7.28 11.59 -7.57
C ILE A 101 6.79 10.45 -8.49
N PHE A 102 7.33 9.23 -8.35
CA PHE A 102 6.94 8.06 -9.14
C PHE A 102 6.00 7.10 -8.39
N CYS A 103 5.54 7.48 -7.18
CA CYS A 103 4.61 6.66 -6.41
C CYS A 103 3.16 6.77 -6.89
N THR A 104 2.78 7.91 -7.45
CA THR A 104 1.47 8.14 -8.07
C THR A 104 1.54 7.93 -9.58
N ASP A 105 0.40 8.01 -10.24
CA ASP A 105 0.31 7.88 -11.70
C ASP A 105 1.25 8.88 -12.39
N ASN A 106 2.05 8.37 -13.31
CA ASN A 106 3.03 9.18 -14.04
C ASN A 106 3.31 8.58 -15.42
N ALA A 107 3.69 9.43 -16.36
CA ALA A 107 3.97 9.02 -17.74
C ALA A 107 5.19 8.09 -17.85
N ALA A 108 6.17 8.20 -16.95
CA ALA A 108 7.38 7.38 -17.00
C ALA A 108 7.08 5.88 -16.80
N MET A 109 6.17 5.53 -15.86
CA MET A 109 5.81 4.13 -15.65
C MET A 109 5.06 3.54 -16.84
N ILE A 110 4.23 4.33 -17.52
CA ILE A 110 3.53 3.92 -18.74
C ILE A 110 4.52 3.77 -19.90
N GLY A 111 5.45 4.70 -20.03
CA GLY A 111 6.51 4.63 -21.05
C GLY A 111 7.40 3.39 -20.89
N VAL A 112 7.75 3.04 -19.64
CA VAL A 112 8.52 1.82 -19.36
C VAL A 112 7.72 0.56 -19.69
N ALA A 113 6.44 0.49 -19.29
CA ALA A 113 5.57 -0.62 -19.63
C ALA A 113 5.42 -0.78 -21.15
N ALA A 114 5.18 0.32 -21.87
CA ALA A 114 5.09 0.35 -23.33
C ALA A 114 6.40 -0.10 -24.01
N TYR A 115 7.55 0.31 -23.47
CA TYR A 115 8.86 -0.12 -24.00
C TYR A 115 9.03 -1.65 -23.92
N TYR A 116 8.69 -2.27 -22.79
CA TYR A 116 8.79 -3.73 -22.66
C TYR A 116 7.81 -4.48 -23.56
N GLU A 117 6.62 -3.95 -23.79
CA GLU A 117 5.69 -4.51 -24.76
C GLU A 117 6.22 -4.35 -26.20
N TYR A 118 6.80 -3.19 -26.51
CA TYR A 118 7.40 -2.92 -27.80
C TYR A 118 8.52 -3.92 -28.15
N ILE A 119 9.46 -4.18 -27.24
CA ILE A 119 10.57 -5.14 -27.48
C ILE A 119 10.11 -6.58 -27.57
N LYS A 120 8.96 -6.94 -26.95
CA LYS A 120 8.31 -8.25 -27.15
C LYS A 120 7.62 -8.39 -28.51
N GLY A 121 7.54 -7.33 -29.28
CA GLY A 121 6.89 -7.31 -30.59
C GLY A 121 5.40 -6.96 -30.58
N THR A 122 4.84 -6.59 -29.41
CA THR A 122 3.44 -6.15 -29.31
C THR A 122 3.21 -4.89 -30.16
N ARG A 123 2.21 -4.92 -31.04
CA ARG A 123 1.80 -3.79 -31.87
C ARG A 123 0.28 -3.72 -31.88
N HIS A 124 -0.24 -2.52 -31.91
CA HIS A 124 -1.67 -2.24 -31.99
C HIS A 124 -1.96 -1.34 -33.20
N GLY A 125 -3.12 -1.53 -33.78
CA GLY A 125 -3.64 -0.71 -34.86
C GLY A 125 -4.44 0.50 -34.35
N TRP A 126 -5.14 1.15 -35.26
CA TRP A 126 -6.03 2.29 -34.94
C TRP A 126 -7.32 1.88 -34.21
N ASP A 127 -7.56 0.59 -34.04
CA ASP A 127 -8.65 -0.03 -33.31
C ASP A 127 -8.37 -0.15 -31.79
N LEU A 128 -7.16 0.22 -31.33
CA LEU A 128 -6.80 0.21 -29.92
C LEU A 128 -7.75 1.11 -29.13
N ASN A 129 -8.39 0.53 -28.11
CA ASN A 129 -9.30 1.24 -27.23
C ASN A 129 -8.99 0.94 -25.75
N ALA A 130 -9.39 1.84 -24.86
CA ALA A 130 -9.25 1.64 -23.44
C ALA A 130 -10.26 0.62 -22.91
N VAL A 131 -9.80 -0.30 -22.06
CA VAL A 131 -10.64 -1.31 -21.36
C VAL A 131 -10.57 -1.03 -19.86
N PRO A 132 -11.51 -0.24 -19.30
CA PRO A 132 -11.39 0.28 -17.93
C PRO A 132 -11.48 -0.80 -16.84
N ASN A 133 -12.08 -1.95 -17.13
CA ASN A 133 -12.31 -3.04 -16.17
C ASN A 133 -11.44 -4.27 -16.43
N LEU A 134 -10.33 -4.10 -17.14
CA LEU A 134 -9.39 -5.19 -17.40
C LEU A 134 -8.79 -5.70 -16.08
N LYS A 135 -8.85 -7.00 -15.84
CA LYS A 135 -8.26 -7.60 -14.64
C LYS A 135 -6.75 -7.71 -14.77
N LEU A 136 -6.06 -7.74 -13.62
CA LEU A 136 -4.61 -7.97 -13.61
C LEU A 136 -4.26 -9.28 -14.33
N GLY A 137 -3.37 -9.18 -15.33
CA GLY A 137 -2.94 -10.33 -16.14
C GLY A 137 -3.83 -10.64 -17.33
N GLU A 138 -5.00 -10.05 -17.48
CA GLU A 138 -5.79 -10.11 -18.71
C GLU A 138 -5.23 -9.15 -19.76
N ARG A 139 -5.24 -9.58 -21.03
CA ARG A 139 -4.80 -8.79 -22.18
C ARG A 139 -5.73 -9.03 -23.36
#